data_89edb5e2d5a8cf8228e7a4b98262f00b
#
_entry.id   89edb5e2d5a8cf8228e7a4b98262f00b
#
_cell.length_a   1.000
_cell.length_b   1.000
_cell.length_c   1.000
_cell.angle_alpha   90.00
_cell.angle_beta   90.00
_cell.angle_gamma   90.00
#
_symmetry.space_group_name_H-M   'P 1'
#
loop_
_entity.id
_entity.type
_entity.pdbx_description
1 polymer ?
#
loop_
_entity_poly.entity_id
_entity_poly.type
_entity_poly.pdbx_seq_one_letter_code
_entity_poly.pdbx_strand_id
1 'polypeptide(L)'
;MTHELLALATTAATIGFLHTVLGPDHYLPFVVMGRAGGWSRARTLVVTALCGVGHIAGSVFLGGVGIAAGIAVSQMAAIEAVRGDVAAWALIGVGAAYAIWGVRRAVRNRPHTHLHHHGDGTLHAHNHSHHRDHAHLHDSPDAKNMTPWVLFVVFVLGPCEPLIPLLMVSAAHHSLLGVAWVAAVFGAVTIVTMVGVVLAGTLGVERLPLGRLERYSHALAGATLCLCGVGIVAFGL
;
A
#
# COMPACT_ATOMS: atom_id res chain seq x y z
N MET A 1 10.23 -31.53 14.12
CA MET A 1 10.95 -30.25 13.86
C MET A 1 12.17 -30.22 14.75
N THR A 2 13.35 -29.96 14.21
CA THR A 2 14.56 -29.75 14.99
C THR A 2 14.47 -28.45 15.79
N HIS A 3 15.15 -28.36 16.94
CA HIS A 3 15.20 -27.14 17.76
C HIS A 3 15.65 -25.90 16.93
N GLU A 4 16.55 -26.09 15.98
CA GLU A 4 17.05 -25.07 15.09
C GLU A 4 15.96 -24.53 14.13
N LEU A 5 15.15 -25.40 13.52
CA LEU A 5 14.03 -24.99 12.67
C LEU A 5 12.96 -24.22 13.46
N LEU A 6 12.73 -24.60 14.73
CA LEU A 6 11.82 -23.86 15.60
C LEU A 6 12.38 -22.47 15.93
N ALA A 7 13.68 -22.37 16.22
CA ALA A 7 14.35 -21.10 16.47
C ALA A 7 14.30 -20.18 15.25
N LEU A 8 14.58 -20.70 14.05
CA LEU A 8 14.46 -19.94 12.80
C LEU A 8 13.02 -19.50 12.52
N ALA A 9 12.05 -20.36 12.77
CA ALA A 9 10.64 -20.00 12.57
C ALA A 9 10.17 -18.90 13.55
N THR A 10 10.59 -18.98 14.84
CA THR A 10 10.27 -17.94 15.83
C THR A 10 10.95 -16.63 15.48
N THR A 11 12.21 -16.67 15.02
CA THR A 11 12.93 -15.48 14.52
C THR A 11 12.22 -14.89 13.31
N ALA A 12 11.84 -15.71 12.33
CA ALA A 12 11.10 -15.27 11.15
C ALA A 12 9.75 -14.64 11.52
N ALA A 13 9.01 -15.21 12.45
CA ALA A 13 7.75 -14.68 12.93
C ALA A 13 7.94 -13.32 13.63
N THR A 14 8.94 -13.22 14.50
CA THR A 14 9.23 -11.98 15.23
C THR A 14 9.67 -10.86 14.30
N ILE A 15 10.60 -11.15 13.38
CA ILE A 15 11.09 -10.17 12.43
C ILE A 15 9.97 -9.76 11.45
N GLY A 16 9.18 -10.70 10.93
CA GLY A 16 8.05 -10.39 10.05
C GLY A 16 7.00 -9.51 10.72
N PHE A 17 6.70 -9.76 11.99
CA PHE A 17 5.80 -8.91 12.78
C PHE A 17 6.37 -7.50 12.97
N LEU A 18 7.61 -7.38 13.47
CA LEU A 18 8.24 -6.10 13.73
C LEU A 18 8.44 -5.28 12.46
N HIS A 19 8.94 -5.91 11.38
CA HIS A 19 9.10 -5.28 10.08
C HIS A 19 7.78 -4.67 9.57
N THR A 20 6.69 -5.42 9.68
CA THR A 20 5.38 -4.96 9.22
C THR A 20 4.82 -3.82 10.09
N VAL A 21 4.94 -3.91 11.41
CA VAL A 21 4.39 -2.89 12.33
C VAL A 21 5.20 -1.60 12.26
N LEU A 22 6.53 -1.69 12.15
CA LEU A 22 7.42 -0.54 12.09
C LEU A 22 7.45 0.12 10.71
N GLY A 23 7.09 -0.62 9.63
CA GLY A 23 7.01 -0.09 8.27
C GLY A 23 5.61 0.46 7.96
N PRO A 24 5.36 1.79 8.10
CA PRO A 24 4.04 2.37 7.85
C PRO A 24 3.59 2.27 6.40
N ASP A 25 4.51 2.08 5.47
CA ASP A 25 4.27 1.79 4.06
C ASP A 25 3.47 0.50 3.85
N HIS A 26 3.57 -0.47 4.76
CA HIS A 26 2.85 -1.75 4.69
C HIS A 26 1.33 -1.63 4.92
N TYR A 27 0.84 -0.57 5.56
CA TYR A 27 -0.56 -0.47 5.92
C TYR A 27 -1.20 0.90 5.64
N LEU A 28 -0.47 2.01 5.81
CA LEU A 28 -1.04 3.35 5.59
C LEU A 28 -1.59 3.54 4.17
N PRO A 29 -0.91 3.11 3.09
CA PRO A 29 -1.42 3.21 1.73
C PRO A 29 -2.83 2.63 1.57
N PHE A 30 -3.08 1.45 2.15
CA PHE A 30 -4.37 0.77 2.03
C PHE A 30 -5.48 1.47 2.80
N VAL A 31 -5.19 1.93 4.02
CA VAL A 31 -6.14 2.67 4.85
C VAL A 31 -6.58 3.97 4.18
N VAL A 32 -5.59 4.78 3.72
CA VAL A 32 -5.90 6.09 3.14
C VAL A 32 -6.52 5.99 1.75
N MET A 33 -6.05 5.03 0.93
CA MET A 33 -6.61 4.80 -0.41
C MET A 33 -8.00 4.16 -0.35
N GLY A 34 -8.22 3.24 0.59
CA GLY A 34 -9.52 2.66 0.86
C GLY A 34 -10.55 3.74 1.21
N ARG A 35 -10.19 4.65 2.11
CA ARG A 35 -11.03 5.80 2.47
C ARG A 35 -11.28 6.73 1.31
N ALA A 36 -10.22 7.20 0.65
CA ALA A 36 -10.33 8.14 -0.46
C ALA A 36 -11.09 7.57 -1.66
N GLY A 37 -10.89 6.29 -1.96
CA GLY A 37 -11.56 5.58 -3.05
C GLY A 37 -12.95 5.06 -2.72
N GLY A 38 -13.44 5.23 -1.48
CA GLY A 38 -14.73 4.71 -1.03
C GLY A 38 -14.82 3.17 -1.12
N TRP A 39 -13.70 2.47 -0.86
CA TRP A 39 -13.70 1.01 -0.92
C TRP A 39 -14.46 0.40 0.26
N SER A 40 -15.15 -0.70 0.01
CA SER A 40 -15.67 -1.50 1.12
C SER A 40 -14.52 -2.09 1.95
N ARG A 41 -14.76 -2.35 3.23
CA ARG A 41 -13.77 -3.01 4.11
C ARG A 41 -13.26 -4.31 3.49
N ALA A 42 -14.16 -5.14 2.97
CA ALA A 42 -13.79 -6.39 2.32
C ALA A 42 -12.83 -6.16 1.14
N ARG A 43 -13.10 -5.17 0.28
CA ARG A 43 -12.22 -4.82 -0.84
C ARG A 43 -10.86 -4.36 -0.34
N THR A 44 -10.81 -3.49 0.67
CA THR A 44 -9.55 -3.01 1.24
C THR A 44 -8.70 -4.16 1.76
N LEU A 45 -9.30 -5.08 2.54
CA LEU A 45 -8.59 -6.23 3.09
C LEU A 45 -8.12 -7.21 2.02
N VAL A 46 -8.94 -7.48 0.99
CA VAL A 46 -8.54 -8.34 -0.13
C VAL A 46 -7.38 -7.74 -0.91
N VAL A 47 -7.43 -6.44 -1.22
CA VAL A 47 -6.31 -5.75 -1.90
C VAL A 47 -5.06 -5.79 -1.04
N THR A 48 -5.17 -5.53 0.27
CA THR A 48 -4.04 -5.64 1.21
C THR A 48 -3.43 -7.03 1.20
N ALA A 49 -4.25 -8.07 1.32
CA ALA A 49 -3.78 -9.46 1.33
C ALA A 49 -3.08 -9.84 0.01
N LEU A 50 -3.66 -9.46 -1.14
CA LEU A 50 -3.06 -9.71 -2.45
C LEU A 50 -1.72 -8.97 -2.62
N CYS A 51 -1.64 -7.71 -2.18
CA CYS A 51 -0.39 -6.95 -2.20
C CYS A 51 0.65 -7.59 -1.26
N GLY A 52 0.25 -8.04 -0.07
CA GLY A 52 1.13 -8.76 0.86
C GLY A 52 1.65 -10.06 0.26
N VAL A 53 0.81 -10.85 -0.40
CA VAL A 53 1.24 -12.06 -1.13
C VAL A 53 2.25 -11.71 -2.22
N GLY A 54 1.97 -10.67 -3.03
CA GLY A 54 2.87 -10.22 -4.09
C GLY A 54 4.23 -9.75 -3.56
N HIS A 55 4.22 -9.01 -2.45
CA HIS A 55 5.41 -8.52 -1.75
C HIS A 55 6.31 -9.68 -1.30
N ILE A 56 5.74 -10.66 -0.58
CA ILE A 56 6.47 -11.84 -0.12
C ILE A 56 6.95 -12.69 -1.29
N ALA A 57 6.08 -12.96 -2.27
CA ALA A 57 6.41 -13.78 -3.43
C ALA A 57 7.57 -13.19 -4.23
N GLY A 58 7.63 -11.85 -4.40
CA GLY A 58 8.74 -11.18 -5.05
C GLY A 58 10.08 -11.43 -4.37
N SER A 59 10.14 -11.32 -3.05
CA SER A 59 11.36 -11.55 -2.27
C SER A 59 11.73 -13.03 -2.15
N VAL A 60 10.75 -13.94 -2.04
CA VAL A 60 10.98 -15.39 -2.08
C VAL A 60 11.55 -15.82 -3.44
N PHE A 61 10.99 -15.29 -4.54
CA PHE A 61 11.49 -15.56 -5.87
C PHE A 61 12.94 -15.08 -6.04
N LEU A 62 13.23 -13.85 -5.63
CA LEU A 62 14.56 -13.27 -5.73
C LEU A 62 15.57 -14.02 -4.84
N GLY A 63 15.19 -14.32 -3.60
CA GLY A 63 15.99 -15.12 -2.68
C GLY A 63 16.26 -16.53 -3.22
N GLY A 64 15.25 -17.17 -3.83
CA GLY A 64 15.39 -18.48 -4.47
C GLY A 64 16.37 -18.46 -5.65
N VAL A 65 16.30 -17.43 -6.50
CA VAL A 65 17.27 -17.21 -7.59
C VAL A 65 18.67 -17.01 -7.02
N GLY A 66 18.83 -16.19 -5.99
CA GLY A 66 20.11 -15.96 -5.31
C GLY A 66 20.74 -17.25 -4.76
N ILE A 67 19.94 -18.08 -4.08
CA ILE A 67 20.37 -19.38 -3.56
C ILE A 67 20.79 -20.31 -4.70
N ALA A 68 19.95 -20.43 -5.76
CA ALA A 68 20.23 -21.30 -6.88
C ALA A 68 21.47 -20.89 -7.69
N ALA A 69 21.74 -19.58 -7.79
CA ALA A 69 22.90 -19.03 -8.47
C ALA A 69 24.16 -18.95 -7.59
N GLY A 70 24.08 -19.29 -6.31
CA GLY A 70 25.21 -19.21 -5.37
C GLY A 70 25.68 -17.77 -5.11
N ILE A 71 24.76 -16.80 -5.21
CA ILE A 71 25.08 -15.38 -5.00
C ILE A 71 25.27 -15.12 -3.49
N ALA A 72 26.30 -14.33 -3.14
CA ALA A 72 26.55 -14.00 -1.74
C ALA A 72 25.42 -13.14 -1.13
N VAL A 73 25.18 -13.30 0.18
CA VAL A 73 24.15 -12.54 0.94
C VAL A 73 24.30 -11.04 0.74
N SER A 74 25.52 -10.51 0.76
CA SER A 74 25.80 -9.08 0.59
C SER A 74 25.40 -8.55 -0.79
N GLN A 75 25.56 -9.37 -1.84
CA GLN A 75 25.17 -8.98 -3.20
C GLN A 75 23.64 -9.01 -3.33
N MET A 76 22.99 -10.00 -2.72
CA MET A 76 21.53 -10.06 -2.67
C MET A 76 20.93 -8.89 -1.90
N ALA A 77 21.54 -8.51 -0.77
CA ALA A 77 21.13 -7.33 -0.02
C ALA A 77 21.27 -6.04 -0.85
N ALA A 78 22.34 -5.91 -1.64
CA ALA A 78 22.50 -4.75 -2.55
C ALA A 78 21.43 -4.71 -3.65
N ILE A 79 21.02 -5.87 -4.20
CA ILE A 79 19.93 -5.94 -5.19
C ILE A 79 18.59 -5.54 -4.55
N GLU A 80 18.32 -6.01 -3.32
CA GLU A 80 17.10 -5.63 -2.58
C GLU A 80 17.09 -4.14 -2.25
N ALA A 81 18.22 -3.54 -1.86
CA ALA A 81 18.31 -2.11 -1.61
C ALA A 81 17.95 -1.28 -2.85
N VAL A 82 18.49 -1.64 -4.03
CA VAL A 82 18.11 -0.99 -5.31
C VAL A 82 16.64 -1.17 -5.60
N ARG A 83 16.07 -2.35 -5.35
CA ARG A 83 14.63 -2.62 -5.53
C ARG A 83 13.80 -1.75 -4.59
N GLY A 84 14.25 -1.58 -3.35
CA GLY A 84 13.64 -0.72 -2.35
C GLY A 84 13.64 0.75 -2.77
N ASP A 85 14.77 1.25 -3.27
CA ASP A 85 14.88 2.61 -3.78
C ASP A 85 13.90 2.85 -4.93
N VAL A 86 13.81 1.92 -5.89
CA VAL A 86 12.87 2.02 -7.01
C VAL A 86 11.42 2.06 -6.50
N ALA A 87 11.05 1.20 -5.56
CA ALA A 87 9.71 1.18 -4.98
C ALA A 87 9.40 2.48 -4.20
N ALA A 88 10.37 2.99 -3.43
CA ALA A 88 10.22 4.23 -2.68
C ALA A 88 10.02 5.44 -3.60
N TRP A 89 10.84 5.58 -4.65
CA TRP A 89 10.68 6.63 -5.65
C TRP A 89 9.37 6.50 -6.44
N ALA A 90 8.93 5.29 -6.76
CA ALA A 90 7.63 5.05 -7.37
C ALA A 90 6.50 5.50 -6.44
N LEU A 91 6.60 5.20 -5.14
CA LEU A 91 5.61 5.61 -4.14
C LEU A 91 5.56 7.14 -3.98
N ILE A 92 6.71 7.82 -4.00
CA ILE A 92 6.80 9.29 -4.00
C ILE A 92 6.12 9.85 -5.26
N GLY A 93 6.47 9.35 -6.44
CA GLY A 93 5.94 9.85 -7.72
C GLY A 93 4.43 9.66 -7.83
N VAL A 94 3.93 8.46 -7.54
CA VAL A 94 2.50 8.13 -7.55
C VAL A 94 1.77 8.95 -6.49
N GLY A 95 2.32 9.04 -5.27
CA GLY A 95 1.75 9.82 -4.18
C GLY A 95 1.63 11.30 -4.53
N ALA A 96 2.69 11.90 -5.07
CA ALA A 96 2.69 13.30 -5.48
C ALA A 96 1.68 13.56 -6.62
N ALA A 97 1.67 12.71 -7.65
CA ALA A 97 0.70 12.83 -8.74
C ALA A 97 -0.74 12.74 -8.24
N TYR A 98 -1.01 11.79 -7.34
CA TYR A 98 -2.34 11.61 -6.76
C TYR A 98 -2.74 12.77 -5.83
N ALA A 99 -1.78 13.31 -5.05
CA ALA A 99 -2.01 14.49 -4.22
C ALA A 99 -2.37 15.72 -5.06
N ILE A 100 -1.61 15.99 -6.13
CA ILE A 100 -1.86 17.11 -7.04
C ILE A 100 -3.24 16.96 -7.70
N TRP A 101 -3.57 15.78 -8.20
CA TRP A 101 -4.89 15.50 -8.76
C TRP A 101 -6.00 15.69 -7.71
N GLY A 102 -5.82 15.20 -6.48
CA GLY A 102 -6.76 15.35 -5.38
C GLY A 102 -7.01 16.81 -5.01
N VAL A 103 -5.96 17.64 -4.94
CA VAL A 103 -6.08 19.08 -4.70
C VAL A 103 -6.85 19.75 -5.84
N ARG A 104 -6.49 19.46 -7.09
CA ARG A 104 -7.21 20.03 -8.26
C ARG A 104 -8.69 19.66 -8.24
N ARG A 105 -9.02 18.42 -7.91
CA ARG A 105 -10.41 17.96 -7.77
C ARG A 105 -11.13 18.70 -6.63
N ALA A 106 -10.51 18.83 -5.45
CA ALA A 106 -11.08 19.52 -4.31
C ALA A 106 -11.34 21.02 -4.57
N VAL A 107 -10.47 21.66 -5.33
CA VAL A 107 -10.62 23.09 -5.70
C VAL A 107 -11.71 23.28 -6.78
N ARG A 108 -11.77 22.40 -7.78
CA ARG A 108 -12.78 22.48 -8.85
C ARG A 108 -14.20 22.23 -8.34
N ASN A 109 -14.37 21.32 -7.36
CA ASN A 109 -15.68 20.95 -6.79
C ASN A 109 -16.11 21.88 -5.65
N ARG A 110 -15.73 23.15 -5.65
CA ARG A 110 -16.22 24.11 -4.67
C ARG A 110 -17.70 24.41 -4.93
N PRO A 111 -18.56 24.39 -3.88
CA PRO A 111 -19.92 24.89 -4.00
C PRO A 111 -19.89 26.33 -4.45
N HIS A 112 -20.67 26.67 -5.45
CA HIS A 112 -20.84 28.02 -5.91
C HIS A 112 -22.33 28.34 -6.08
N THR A 113 -22.67 29.61 -5.94
CA THR A 113 -24.03 30.10 -6.08
C THR A 113 -24.10 30.84 -7.41
N HIS A 114 -25.06 30.50 -8.26
CA HIS A 114 -25.39 31.31 -9.44
C HIS A 114 -26.89 31.56 -9.53
N LEU A 115 -27.23 32.64 -10.21
CA LEU A 115 -28.59 33.06 -10.44
C LEU A 115 -29.14 32.32 -11.65
N HIS A 116 -30.30 31.68 -11.47
CA HIS A 116 -31.09 31.12 -12.57
C HIS A 116 -32.23 32.08 -12.93
N HIS A 117 -32.35 32.35 -14.21
CA HIS A 117 -33.49 33.07 -14.77
C HIS A 117 -34.42 32.06 -15.41
N HIS A 118 -35.63 31.99 -14.92
CA HIS A 118 -36.68 31.18 -15.51
C HIS A 118 -37.51 31.99 -16.50
N GLY A 119 -38.06 31.33 -17.52
CA GLY A 119 -38.87 31.97 -18.55
C GLY A 119 -40.18 32.60 -18.03
N ASP A 120 -40.51 32.39 -16.74
CA ASP A 120 -41.64 33.02 -16.02
C ASP A 120 -41.24 34.35 -15.32
N GLY A 121 -39.98 34.79 -15.48
CA GLY A 121 -39.48 36.03 -14.87
C GLY A 121 -38.99 35.90 -13.44
N THR A 122 -39.01 34.69 -12.85
CA THR A 122 -38.52 34.47 -11.49
C THR A 122 -37.00 34.33 -11.47
N LEU A 123 -36.35 35.08 -10.55
CA LEU A 123 -34.91 35.00 -10.25
C LEU A 123 -34.76 34.39 -8.88
N HIS A 124 -34.06 33.29 -8.79
CA HIS A 124 -33.66 32.76 -7.50
C HIS A 124 -32.21 32.27 -7.52
N ALA A 125 -31.55 32.39 -6.37
CA ALA A 125 -30.22 31.90 -6.15
C ALA A 125 -30.29 30.66 -5.24
N HIS A 126 -29.73 29.55 -5.65
CA HIS A 126 -29.53 28.41 -4.77
C HIS A 126 -28.09 27.91 -4.85
N ASN A 127 -27.64 27.41 -3.70
CA ASN A 127 -26.30 26.87 -3.58
C ASN A 127 -26.36 25.38 -3.95
N HIS A 128 -25.65 24.98 -4.98
CA HIS A 128 -25.50 23.57 -5.33
C HIS A 128 -24.03 23.21 -5.55
N SER A 129 -23.71 21.99 -5.20
CA SER A 129 -22.44 21.38 -5.54
C SER A 129 -22.66 20.39 -6.67
N HIS A 130 -21.82 20.40 -7.68
CA HIS A 130 -21.86 19.43 -8.78
C HIS A 130 -21.42 18.03 -8.32
N HIS A 131 -21.97 17.54 -7.17
CA HIS A 131 -21.75 16.18 -6.71
C HIS A 131 -22.46 15.12 -7.58
N ARG A 132 -23.31 15.58 -8.51
CA ARG A 132 -23.95 14.74 -9.53
C ARG A 132 -23.96 15.52 -10.84
N ASP A 133 -22.79 15.60 -11.48
CA ASP A 133 -22.78 15.83 -12.91
C ASP A 133 -23.46 14.62 -13.56
N HIS A 134 -24.66 14.84 -14.10
CA HIS A 134 -25.24 13.97 -15.12
C HIS A 134 -24.49 14.15 -16.47
N ALA A 135 -23.23 14.54 -16.44
CA ALA A 135 -22.36 14.31 -17.54
C ALA A 135 -22.16 12.79 -17.61
N HIS A 136 -22.71 12.19 -18.64
CA HIS A 136 -22.35 10.86 -19.10
C HIS A 136 -20.89 10.87 -19.61
N LEU A 137 -19.96 11.27 -18.77
CA LEU A 137 -18.61 10.81 -18.87
C LEU A 137 -18.71 9.33 -18.52
N HIS A 138 -18.54 8.51 -19.53
CA HIS A 138 -18.22 7.11 -19.34
C HIS A 138 -17.12 7.06 -18.27
N ASP A 139 -17.50 6.86 -17.01
CA ASP A 139 -16.62 6.38 -15.97
C ASP A 139 -16.13 5.06 -16.53
N SER A 140 -15.03 5.10 -17.27
CA SER A 140 -14.43 3.89 -17.81
C SER A 140 -14.21 2.99 -16.59
N PRO A 141 -14.70 1.76 -16.62
CA PRO A 141 -14.50 0.78 -15.54
C PRO A 141 -13.01 0.65 -15.18
N ASP A 142 -12.14 0.99 -16.11
CA ASP A 142 -10.69 0.97 -16.02
C ASP A 142 -10.11 1.93 -14.97
N ALA A 143 -10.65 3.16 -14.83
CA ALA A 143 -10.12 4.12 -13.86
C ALA A 143 -10.35 3.71 -12.40
N LYS A 144 -11.44 2.99 -12.10
CA LYS A 144 -11.73 2.46 -10.75
C LYS A 144 -10.85 1.27 -10.37
N ASN A 145 -10.27 0.60 -11.35
CA ASN A 145 -9.44 -0.57 -11.16
C ASN A 145 -7.93 -0.26 -11.22
N MET A 146 -7.54 0.90 -11.74
CA MET A 146 -6.13 1.30 -11.87
C MET A 146 -5.44 1.45 -10.51
N THR A 147 -6.11 2.01 -9.51
CA THR A 147 -5.51 2.28 -8.19
C THR A 147 -5.04 1.02 -7.45
N PRO A 148 -5.83 -0.07 -7.34
CA PRO A 148 -5.36 -1.31 -6.74
C PRO A 148 -4.17 -1.92 -7.49
N TRP A 149 -4.15 -1.83 -8.82
CA TRP A 149 -3.05 -2.33 -9.64
C TRP A 149 -1.75 -1.57 -9.42
N VAL A 150 -1.81 -0.24 -9.32
CA VAL A 150 -0.63 0.59 -9.03
C VAL A 150 -0.06 0.22 -7.65
N LEU A 151 -0.91 0.10 -6.63
CA LEU A 151 -0.48 -0.35 -5.31
C LEU A 151 0.15 -1.74 -5.39
N PHE A 152 -0.47 -2.69 -6.09
CA PHE A 152 0.05 -4.04 -6.23
C PHE A 152 1.44 -4.04 -6.85
N VAL A 153 1.66 -3.31 -7.96
CA VAL A 153 2.96 -3.22 -8.63
C VAL A 153 4.02 -2.62 -7.70
N VAL A 154 3.69 -1.52 -7.00
CA VAL A 154 4.62 -0.89 -6.05
C VAL A 154 4.96 -1.85 -4.92
N PHE A 155 3.98 -2.61 -4.40
CA PHE A 155 4.22 -3.59 -3.33
C PHE A 155 5.04 -4.80 -3.78
N VAL A 156 4.81 -5.30 -5.00
CA VAL A 156 5.64 -6.38 -5.58
C VAL A 156 7.09 -5.92 -5.75
N LEU A 157 7.30 -4.64 -6.09
CA LEU A 157 8.63 -4.04 -6.19
C LEU A 157 9.23 -3.68 -4.83
N GLY A 158 8.40 -3.52 -3.79
CA GLY A 158 8.86 -3.20 -2.44
C GLY A 158 9.79 -4.28 -1.88
N PRO A 159 10.90 -3.91 -1.22
CA PRO A 159 11.84 -4.86 -0.67
C PRO A 159 11.25 -5.51 0.59
N CYS A 160 11.60 -6.77 0.80
CA CYS A 160 11.43 -7.42 2.09
C CYS A 160 12.81 -7.79 2.60
N GLU A 161 13.60 -6.77 2.92
CA GLU A 161 15.03 -6.89 3.24
C GLU A 161 15.35 -7.99 4.27
N PRO A 162 14.56 -8.16 5.36
CA PRO A 162 14.90 -9.17 6.36
C PRO A 162 14.67 -10.62 5.87
N LEU A 163 13.84 -10.82 4.84
CA LEU A 163 13.47 -12.17 4.40
C LEU A 163 14.64 -12.86 3.67
N ILE A 164 15.40 -12.14 2.85
CA ILE A 164 16.50 -12.75 2.06
C ILE A 164 17.60 -13.34 2.94
N PRO A 165 18.16 -12.63 3.93
CA PRO A 165 19.12 -13.22 4.86
C PRO A 165 18.57 -14.45 5.57
N LEU A 166 17.30 -14.43 6.01
CA LEU A 166 16.64 -15.56 6.65
C LEU A 166 16.56 -16.78 5.73
N LEU A 167 16.21 -16.60 4.46
CA LEU A 167 16.17 -17.67 3.46
C LEU A 167 17.56 -18.25 3.20
N MET A 168 18.56 -17.37 3.04
CA MET A 168 19.92 -17.81 2.74
C MET A 168 20.58 -18.54 3.91
N VAL A 169 20.39 -18.06 5.14
CA VAL A 169 20.86 -18.79 6.35
C VAL A 169 20.15 -20.15 6.47
N SER A 170 18.83 -20.16 6.22
CA SER A 170 18.08 -21.42 6.22
C SER A 170 18.58 -22.40 5.14
N ALA A 171 18.91 -21.91 3.94
CA ALA A 171 19.43 -22.73 2.86
C ALA A 171 20.82 -23.30 3.15
N ALA A 172 21.67 -22.58 3.88
CA ALA A 172 23.00 -23.03 4.23
C ALA A 172 23.01 -24.16 5.28
N HIS A 173 21.98 -24.21 6.15
CA HIS A 173 21.94 -25.14 7.28
C HIS A 173 20.83 -26.20 7.18
N HIS A 174 19.86 -26.01 6.29
CA HIS A 174 18.67 -26.86 6.20
C HIS A 174 18.32 -27.25 4.76
N SER A 175 17.40 -28.22 4.64
CA SER A 175 16.82 -28.62 3.35
C SER A 175 15.94 -27.52 2.76
N LEU A 176 15.63 -27.62 1.45
CA LEU A 176 14.66 -26.74 0.78
C LEU A 176 13.31 -26.66 1.49
N LEU A 177 12.92 -27.74 2.20
CA LEU A 177 11.69 -27.76 2.99
C LEU A 177 11.79 -26.83 4.21
N GLY A 178 12.97 -26.71 4.83
CA GLY A 178 13.24 -25.75 5.91
C GLY A 178 13.16 -24.30 5.40
N VAL A 179 13.72 -24.03 4.23
CA VAL A 179 13.62 -22.71 3.57
C VAL A 179 12.16 -22.36 3.30
N ALA A 180 11.40 -23.28 2.71
CA ALA A 180 9.97 -23.09 2.44
C ALA A 180 9.17 -22.85 3.71
N TRP A 181 9.50 -23.56 4.80
CA TRP A 181 8.84 -23.38 6.09
C TRP A 181 9.10 -21.98 6.69
N VAL A 182 10.35 -21.53 6.70
CA VAL A 182 10.72 -20.18 7.18
C VAL A 182 10.03 -19.09 6.35
N ALA A 183 10.02 -19.24 5.01
CA ALA A 183 9.32 -18.33 4.12
C ALA A 183 7.81 -18.30 4.39
N ALA A 184 7.19 -19.45 4.62
CA ALA A 184 5.76 -19.56 4.91
C ALA A 184 5.40 -18.90 6.25
N VAL A 185 6.19 -19.13 7.30
CA VAL A 185 5.97 -18.51 8.61
C VAL A 185 6.12 -16.99 8.54
N PHE A 186 7.22 -16.50 7.95
CA PHE A 186 7.44 -15.07 7.77
C PHE A 186 6.30 -14.44 6.98
N GLY A 187 5.96 -15.01 5.81
CA GLY A 187 4.91 -14.50 4.94
C GLY A 187 3.53 -14.51 5.60
N ALA A 188 3.17 -15.59 6.30
CA ALA A 188 1.90 -15.66 7.01
C ALA A 188 1.78 -14.58 8.09
N VAL A 189 2.82 -14.41 8.92
CA VAL A 189 2.85 -13.39 9.97
C VAL A 189 2.79 -11.99 9.37
N THR A 190 3.56 -11.70 8.34
CA THR A 190 3.54 -10.40 7.63
C THR A 190 2.14 -10.09 7.11
N ILE A 191 1.52 -11.01 6.35
CA ILE A 191 0.19 -10.79 5.75
C ILE A 191 -0.88 -10.63 6.82
N VAL A 192 -0.88 -11.48 7.85
CA VAL A 192 -1.86 -11.39 8.95
C VAL A 192 -1.70 -10.06 9.70
N THR A 193 -0.47 -9.63 9.96
CA THR A 193 -0.19 -8.35 10.61
C THR A 193 -0.65 -7.18 9.75
N MET A 194 -0.33 -7.16 8.44
CA MET A 194 -0.80 -6.15 7.49
C MET A 194 -2.33 -6.04 7.52
N VAL A 195 -3.01 -7.16 7.33
CA VAL A 195 -4.49 -7.20 7.30
C VAL A 195 -5.08 -6.74 8.63
N GLY A 196 -4.49 -7.16 9.76
CA GLY A 196 -4.92 -6.77 11.11
C GLY A 196 -4.77 -5.27 11.34
N VAL A 197 -3.61 -4.70 11.01
CA VAL A 197 -3.34 -3.25 11.18
C VAL A 197 -4.20 -2.42 10.22
N VAL A 198 -4.38 -2.86 8.96
CA VAL A 198 -5.26 -2.19 8.00
C VAL A 198 -6.71 -2.23 8.46
N LEU A 199 -7.19 -3.36 9.00
CA LEU A 199 -8.54 -3.45 9.57
C LEU A 199 -8.72 -2.47 10.73
N ALA A 200 -7.79 -2.46 11.68
CA ALA A 200 -7.82 -1.54 12.81
C ALA A 200 -7.77 -0.07 12.37
N GLY A 201 -6.89 0.26 11.42
CA GLY A 201 -6.76 1.59 10.83
C GLY A 201 -8.03 2.03 10.10
N THR A 202 -8.64 1.15 9.31
CA THR A 202 -9.89 1.43 8.58
C THR A 202 -11.03 1.70 9.56
N LEU A 203 -11.19 0.88 10.60
CA LEU A 203 -12.19 1.09 11.64
C LEU A 203 -11.96 2.40 12.42
N GLY A 204 -10.69 2.76 12.66
CA GLY A 204 -10.33 4.03 13.30
C GLY A 204 -10.69 5.23 12.44
N VAL A 205 -10.29 5.21 11.17
CA VAL A 205 -10.51 6.32 10.23
C VAL A 205 -11.99 6.52 9.91
N GLU A 206 -12.80 5.44 9.85
CA GLU A 206 -14.26 5.54 9.66
C GLU A 206 -14.97 6.33 10.77
N ARG A 207 -14.43 6.30 12.00
CA ARG A 207 -14.98 7.03 13.15
C ARG A 207 -14.60 8.50 13.20
N LEU A 208 -13.62 8.93 12.36
CA LEU A 208 -13.18 10.31 12.35
C LEU A 208 -14.12 11.19 11.50
N PRO A 209 -14.78 12.19 12.12
CA PRO A 209 -15.61 13.14 11.38
C PRO A 209 -14.72 14.14 10.64
N LEU A 210 -14.36 13.83 9.39
CA LEU A 210 -13.47 14.69 8.60
C LEU A 210 -14.14 16.00 8.16
N GLY A 211 -15.47 16.09 8.15
CA GLY A 211 -16.18 17.31 7.82
C GLY A 211 -15.68 17.97 6.54
N ARG A 212 -15.17 19.21 6.64
CA ARG A 212 -14.64 19.95 5.47
C ARG A 212 -13.39 19.32 4.85
N LEU A 213 -12.67 18.46 5.57
CA LEU A 213 -11.47 17.77 5.06
C LEU A 213 -11.83 16.60 4.15
N GLU A 214 -13.07 16.09 4.18
CA GLU A 214 -13.52 14.99 3.32
C GLU A 214 -13.25 15.26 1.83
N ARG A 215 -13.44 16.52 1.39
CA ARG A 215 -13.17 16.94 0.01
C ARG A 215 -11.70 16.78 -0.40
N TYR A 216 -10.78 16.79 0.57
CA TYR A 216 -9.34 16.63 0.35
C TYR A 216 -8.85 15.20 0.58
N SER A 217 -9.75 14.22 0.77
CA SER A 217 -9.40 12.83 1.07
C SER A 217 -8.40 12.23 0.07
N HIS A 218 -8.58 12.51 -1.22
CA HIS A 218 -7.65 12.09 -2.28
C HIS A 218 -6.29 12.79 -2.16
N ALA A 219 -6.27 14.08 -1.85
CA ALA A 219 -5.03 14.83 -1.66
C ALA A 219 -4.26 14.34 -0.43
N LEU A 220 -4.97 14.09 0.67
CA LEU A 220 -4.39 13.53 1.89
C LEU A 220 -3.84 12.12 1.66
N ALA A 221 -4.57 11.27 0.94
CA ALA A 221 -4.10 9.94 0.59
C ALA A 221 -2.81 10.00 -0.24
N GLY A 222 -2.75 10.86 -1.27
CA GLY A 222 -1.54 11.05 -2.06
C GLY A 222 -0.37 11.60 -1.25
N ALA A 223 -0.62 12.56 -0.35
CA ALA A 223 0.40 13.10 0.54
C ALA A 223 0.95 12.01 1.49
N THR A 224 0.08 11.15 2.04
CA THR A 224 0.50 10.02 2.89
C THR A 224 1.37 9.04 2.12
N LEU A 225 0.99 8.66 0.88
CA LEU A 225 1.82 7.81 0.02
C LEU A 225 3.21 8.43 -0.23
N CYS A 226 3.24 9.72 -0.56
CA CYS A 226 4.48 10.45 -0.78
C CYS A 226 5.35 10.46 0.49
N LEU A 227 4.76 10.70 1.67
CA LEU A 227 5.46 10.70 2.94
C LEU A 227 6.00 9.30 3.31
N CYS A 228 5.26 8.23 3.03
CA CYS A 228 5.76 6.86 3.20
C CYS A 228 7.01 6.63 2.34
N GLY A 229 6.97 6.99 1.05
CA GLY A 229 8.14 6.86 0.18
C GLY A 229 9.33 7.71 0.63
N VAL A 230 9.11 8.95 1.08
CA VAL A 230 10.16 9.80 1.67
C VAL A 230 10.72 9.17 2.95
N GLY A 231 9.86 8.58 3.79
CA GLY A 231 10.28 7.86 4.99
C GLY A 231 11.22 6.69 4.68
N ILE A 232 10.90 5.91 3.65
CA ILE A 232 11.78 4.81 3.19
C ILE A 232 13.15 5.36 2.76
N VAL A 233 13.18 6.39 1.89
CA VAL A 233 14.45 6.96 1.39
C VAL A 233 15.27 7.62 2.50
N ALA A 234 14.62 8.31 3.43
CA ALA A 234 15.33 9.10 4.45
C ALA A 234 15.78 8.28 5.67
N PHE A 235 15.04 7.24 6.04
CA PHE A 235 15.21 6.49 7.30
C PHE A 235 15.45 5.00 7.08
N GLY A 236 15.35 4.48 5.85
CA GLY A 236 15.49 3.06 5.57
C GLY A 236 14.35 2.23 6.21
N LEU A 237 13.11 2.75 6.16
CA LEU A 237 11.94 2.13 6.79
C LEU A 237 11.39 0.97 5.95
#